data_d69e8e19a36ebd7683575305e3c59aba
#
_entry.id   d69e8e19a36ebd7683575305e3c59aba
#
_cell.length_a   1.000
_cell.length_b   1.000
_cell.length_c   1.000
_cell.angle_alpha   90.00
_cell.angle_beta   90.00
_cell.angle_gamma   90.00
#
_symmetry.space_group_name_H-M   'P 1'
#
loop_
_entity.id
_entity.type
_entity.pdbx_description
1 polymer ?
#
loop_
_entity_poly.entity_id
_entity_poly.type
_entity_poly.pdbx_seq_one_letter_code
_entity_poly.pdbx_strand_id
1 'polypeptide(L)'
;MKSTLFLTRRFYIVLAVLVFITGLGSFVPPMFLIGRWLLVALGVLLLLEAFLLYHERGIMARRTMADRFSNGDDNEVNIRVESIYSFPVLLHVIDEIPPVFQRRDIHFRLRLGMGEGKNIRYFLRPTERGEYDFGLIRIFVSSPISLLQRRFSLGQPRQVKVYPSYLMLTRYELLAISNNLTELGIKKIRRVGNHTEFEQIRDYVTGDDFRLINWKATARTSRLMVNVYQDERSQQVFSIIDKGRVMQQAFRGMTYLDYAINASLVLSYMAMRKEDKAGIVTFSSRFEDFVPASRHAGHMQNILEILYRQQTRFAESDYSALVDGVNLHVSKRSLLVLYTSFANRVSMERQLPYLLQLNRRHRLLVVFFEDGEVKDYLATRPDSDEEYYRHVIAEQFAYEQRLIVSSLKQRGIMALLTTPEKLSVDVLNKYLEIKARELL
;
A
#
# COMPACT_ATOMS: atom_id res chain seq x y z
N MET A 1 26.91 7.77 -24.59
CA MET A 1 27.25 7.70 -23.14
C MET A 1 28.16 8.88 -22.81
N LYS A 2 27.65 9.90 -22.09
CA LYS A 2 28.51 11.01 -21.62
C LYS A 2 29.15 10.55 -20.30
N SER A 3 30.41 10.13 -20.35
CA SER A 3 31.21 9.90 -19.15
C SER A 3 31.79 11.24 -18.71
N THR A 4 31.71 11.54 -17.44
CA THR A 4 32.31 12.75 -16.85
C THR A 4 33.31 12.33 -15.80
N LEU A 5 34.48 13.02 -15.79
CA LEU A 5 35.56 12.79 -14.86
C LEU A 5 35.42 13.77 -13.69
N PHE A 6 35.64 13.28 -12.49
CA PHE A 6 35.61 14.08 -11.26
C PHE A 6 36.86 13.83 -10.43
N LEU A 7 37.29 14.87 -9.74
CA LEU A 7 38.36 14.79 -8.74
C LEU A 7 37.77 14.30 -7.41
N THR A 8 38.49 13.44 -6.73
CA THR A 8 38.06 12.92 -5.43
C THR A 8 38.48 13.82 -4.28
N ARG A 9 37.91 13.61 -3.09
CA ARG A 9 38.36 14.29 -1.87
C ARG A 9 39.84 13.99 -1.56
N ARG A 10 40.33 12.79 -1.88
CA ARG A 10 41.75 12.44 -1.68
C ARG A 10 42.68 13.29 -2.51
N PHE A 11 42.34 13.59 -3.77
CA PHE A 11 43.09 14.49 -4.61
C PHE A 11 43.31 15.85 -3.98
N TYR A 12 42.21 16.47 -3.47
CA TYR A 12 42.31 17.80 -2.84
C TYR A 12 43.14 17.78 -1.57
N ILE A 13 43.10 16.71 -0.79
CA ILE A 13 43.94 16.56 0.41
C ILE A 13 45.43 16.45 0.00
N VAL A 14 45.74 15.59 -0.98
CA VAL A 14 47.10 15.42 -1.48
C VAL A 14 47.62 16.74 -2.06
N LEU A 15 46.82 17.41 -2.86
CA LEU A 15 47.19 18.72 -3.44
C LEU A 15 47.45 19.76 -2.35
N ALA A 16 46.59 19.86 -1.30
CA ALA A 16 46.77 20.78 -0.20
C ALA A 16 48.11 20.50 0.55
N VAL A 17 48.44 19.25 0.79
CA VAL A 17 49.72 18.86 1.41
C VAL A 17 50.92 19.26 0.54
N LEU A 18 50.83 19.05 -0.77
CA LEU A 18 51.90 19.42 -1.71
C LEU A 18 52.07 20.95 -1.79
N VAL A 19 50.99 21.70 -1.82
CA VAL A 19 51.04 23.18 -1.77
C VAL A 19 51.66 23.64 -0.47
N PHE A 20 51.37 23.02 0.66
CA PHE A 20 51.97 23.35 1.96
C PHE A 20 53.47 23.04 1.98
N ILE A 21 53.92 21.90 1.43
CA ILE A 21 55.33 21.54 1.32
C ILE A 21 56.09 22.52 0.41
N THR A 22 55.52 22.89 -0.76
CA THR A 22 56.12 23.90 -1.63
C THR A 22 56.20 25.28 -0.99
N GLY A 23 55.17 25.65 -0.19
CA GLY A 23 55.19 26.89 0.58
C GLY A 23 56.27 26.92 1.65
N LEU A 24 56.52 25.84 2.35
CA LEU A 24 57.63 25.71 3.31
C LEU A 24 59.00 25.82 2.60
N GLY A 25 59.04 25.51 1.30
CA GLY A 25 60.23 25.65 0.47
C GLY A 25 60.74 27.12 0.35
N SER A 26 59.94 28.12 0.69
CA SER A 26 60.35 29.54 0.80
C SER A 26 61.34 29.76 1.96
N PHE A 27 61.28 28.89 2.99
CA PHE A 27 62.16 28.96 4.17
C PHE A 27 63.31 27.94 4.08
N VAL A 28 63.10 26.83 3.37
CA VAL A 28 64.05 25.71 3.26
C VAL A 28 64.22 25.32 1.76
N PRO A 29 65.30 25.83 1.06
CA PRO A 29 65.45 25.67 -0.38
C PRO A 29 65.29 24.21 -0.91
N PRO A 30 65.79 23.13 -0.28
CA PRO A 30 65.60 21.79 -0.77
C PRO A 30 64.14 21.33 -0.79
N MET A 31 63.30 21.85 0.08
CA MET A 31 61.85 21.52 0.11
C MET A 31 61.11 22.05 -1.14
N PHE A 32 61.53 23.17 -1.70
CA PHE A 32 60.96 23.67 -2.95
C PHE A 32 61.19 22.73 -4.12
N LEU A 33 62.41 22.19 -4.24
CA LEU A 33 62.76 21.24 -5.29
C LEU A 33 61.98 19.92 -5.17
N ILE A 34 61.85 19.41 -3.94
CA ILE A 34 61.04 18.20 -3.61
C ILE A 34 59.59 18.46 -3.94
N GLY A 35 58.98 19.56 -3.51
CA GLY A 35 57.60 19.91 -3.78
C GLY A 35 57.27 19.97 -5.29
N ARG A 36 58.20 20.57 -6.08
CA ARG A 36 58.06 20.68 -7.53
C ARG A 36 58.05 19.28 -8.20
N TRP A 37 58.94 18.38 -7.83
CA TRP A 37 58.97 17.03 -8.37
C TRP A 37 57.77 16.18 -7.94
N LEU A 38 57.27 16.35 -6.74
CA LEU A 38 56.05 15.71 -6.26
C LEU A 38 54.80 16.21 -7.00
N LEU A 39 54.71 17.50 -7.35
CA LEU A 39 53.66 18.03 -8.20
C LEU A 39 53.68 17.42 -9.61
N VAL A 40 54.85 17.30 -10.21
CA VAL A 40 55.02 16.64 -11.51
C VAL A 40 54.59 15.16 -11.40
N ALA A 41 55.04 14.46 -10.36
CA ALA A 41 54.65 13.07 -10.10
C ALA A 41 53.15 12.91 -9.93
N LEU A 42 52.48 13.83 -9.19
CA LEU A 42 51.02 13.84 -9.06
C LEU A 42 50.35 14.00 -10.44
N GLY A 43 50.84 14.92 -11.28
CA GLY A 43 50.33 15.11 -12.65
C GLY A 43 50.44 13.86 -13.51
N VAL A 44 51.60 13.19 -13.49
CA VAL A 44 51.81 11.91 -14.19
C VAL A 44 50.87 10.83 -13.66
N LEU A 45 50.72 10.74 -12.34
CA LEU A 45 49.82 9.76 -11.70
C LEU A 45 48.34 9.98 -12.07
N LEU A 46 47.91 11.24 -12.17
CA LEU A 46 46.55 11.60 -12.62
C LEU A 46 46.32 11.19 -14.08
N LEU A 47 47.30 11.45 -14.97
CA LEU A 47 47.21 11.03 -16.37
C LEU A 47 47.14 9.50 -16.51
N LEU A 48 47.93 8.79 -15.72
CA LEU A 48 47.93 7.33 -15.71
C LEU A 48 46.60 6.78 -15.19
N GLU A 49 46.07 7.35 -14.09
CA GLU A 49 44.79 6.92 -13.56
C GLU A 49 43.65 7.27 -14.55
N ALA A 50 43.68 8.42 -15.20
CA ALA A 50 42.73 8.77 -16.24
C ALA A 50 42.77 7.79 -17.40
N PHE A 51 43.98 7.45 -17.87
CA PHE A 51 44.18 6.47 -18.92
C PHE A 51 43.60 5.10 -18.53
N LEU A 52 43.90 4.58 -17.34
CA LEU A 52 43.37 3.31 -16.85
C LEU A 52 41.83 3.33 -16.78
N LEU A 53 41.22 4.41 -16.29
CA LEU A 53 39.77 4.52 -16.18
C LEU A 53 39.06 4.65 -17.55
N TYR A 54 39.75 5.17 -18.60
CA TYR A 54 39.17 5.40 -19.93
C TYR A 54 39.54 4.34 -20.97
N HIS A 55 40.65 3.63 -20.79
CA HIS A 55 41.10 2.62 -21.72
C HIS A 55 40.15 1.44 -21.86
N GLU A 56 39.51 1.04 -20.73
CA GLU A 56 38.56 -0.06 -20.72
C GLU A 56 37.12 0.45 -20.71
N ARG A 57 36.18 -0.37 -21.21
CA ARG A 57 34.72 -0.01 -21.30
C ARG A 57 33.97 -0.07 -19.99
N GLY A 58 34.58 -0.47 -18.93
CA GLY A 58 34.29 -0.17 -17.56
C GLY A 58 33.23 -0.99 -16.86
N ILE A 59 31.97 -0.55 -16.83
CA ILE A 59 30.91 -1.11 -15.92
C ILE A 59 29.64 -1.37 -16.72
N MET A 60 29.01 -2.48 -16.43
CA MET A 60 27.61 -2.76 -16.80
C MET A 60 26.72 -2.71 -15.56
N ALA A 61 25.53 -2.14 -15.71
CA ALA A 61 24.51 -2.18 -14.68
C ALA A 61 23.13 -2.36 -15.28
N ARG A 62 22.33 -3.20 -14.63
CA ARG A 62 20.95 -3.47 -15.01
C ARG A 62 20.06 -3.43 -13.77
N ARG A 63 18.98 -2.66 -13.85
CA ARG A 63 17.91 -2.64 -12.84
C ARG A 63 16.85 -3.68 -13.21
N THR A 64 16.44 -4.47 -12.23
CA THR A 64 15.32 -5.40 -12.34
C THR A 64 14.34 -5.09 -11.22
N MET A 65 13.11 -4.79 -11.59
CA MET A 65 12.03 -4.48 -10.66
C MET A 65 10.69 -4.89 -11.30
N ALA A 66 9.64 -4.99 -10.50
CA ALA A 66 8.30 -5.25 -10.98
C ALA A 66 7.77 -4.09 -11.85
N ASP A 67 6.88 -4.39 -12.80
CA ASP A 67 6.20 -3.38 -13.64
C ASP A 67 5.18 -2.56 -12.86
N ARG A 68 4.69 -3.14 -11.76
CA ARG A 68 3.69 -2.55 -10.87
C ARG A 68 4.19 -2.63 -9.44
N PHE A 69 4.11 -1.53 -8.72
CA PHE A 69 4.40 -1.47 -7.30
C PHE A 69 3.11 -1.47 -6.49
N SER A 70 3.20 -2.00 -5.30
CA SER A 70 2.11 -2.10 -4.34
C SER A 70 2.21 -0.96 -3.33
N ASN A 71 1.14 -0.14 -3.18
CA ASN A 71 1.10 0.98 -2.26
C ASN A 71 1.12 0.51 -0.79
N GLY A 72 1.99 1.10 0.02
CA GLY A 72 2.13 0.76 1.43
C GLY A 72 2.92 -0.53 1.71
N ASP A 73 3.34 -1.28 0.67
CA ASP A 73 4.10 -2.52 0.78
C ASP A 73 5.57 -2.32 0.38
N ASP A 74 6.44 -3.22 0.83
CA ASP A 74 7.84 -3.25 0.45
C ASP A 74 8.01 -3.87 -0.93
N ASN A 75 8.38 -3.04 -1.92
CA ASN A 75 8.62 -3.46 -3.29
C ASN A 75 10.11 -3.64 -3.54
N GLU A 76 10.50 -4.82 -3.99
CA GLU A 76 11.89 -5.18 -4.21
C GLU A 76 12.43 -4.59 -5.50
N VAL A 77 13.63 -3.97 -5.40
CA VAL A 77 14.42 -3.48 -6.53
C VAL A 77 15.80 -4.11 -6.47
N ASN A 78 16.23 -4.70 -7.57
CA ASN A 78 17.52 -5.34 -7.72
C ASN A 78 18.36 -4.60 -8.77
N ILE A 79 19.59 -4.23 -8.43
CA ILE A 79 20.57 -3.69 -9.34
C ILE A 79 21.74 -4.68 -9.43
N ARG A 80 21.93 -5.24 -10.61
CA ARG A 80 23.11 -6.04 -10.91
C ARG A 80 24.17 -5.14 -11.52
N VAL A 81 25.36 -5.12 -10.91
CA VAL A 81 26.51 -4.35 -11.37
C VAL A 81 27.65 -5.31 -11.65
N GLU A 82 28.29 -5.20 -12.82
CA GLU A 82 29.41 -6.04 -13.27
C GLU A 82 30.57 -5.15 -13.71
N SER A 83 31.77 -5.50 -13.24
CA SER A 83 33.00 -4.82 -13.63
C SER A 83 33.63 -5.52 -14.84
N ILE A 84 34.03 -4.75 -15.87
CA ILE A 84 34.77 -5.22 -17.03
C ILE A 84 36.24 -4.80 -16.90
N TYR A 85 36.61 -4.06 -15.87
CA TYR A 85 37.97 -3.63 -15.62
C TYR A 85 38.86 -4.81 -15.29
N SER A 86 40.13 -4.76 -15.82
CA SER A 86 41.18 -5.72 -15.53
C SER A 86 41.82 -5.54 -14.13
N PHE A 87 41.34 -4.56 -13.35
CA PHE A 87 41.82 -4.26 -12.02
C PHE A 87 40.64 -4.05 -11.04
N PRO A 88 40.89 -4.22 -9.74
CA PRO A 88 39.83 -3.99 -8.76
C PRO A 88 39.41 -2.52 -8.74
N VAL A 89 38.07 -2.27 -8.65
CA VAL A 89 37.49 -0.93 -8.66
C VAL A 89 36.65 -0.68 -7.42
N LEU A 90 36.62 0.58 -6.99
CA LEU A 90 35.70 1.07 -5.96
C LEU A 90 34.52 1.76 -6.64
N LEU A 91 33.32 1.31 -6.35
CA LEU A 91 32.09 1.80 -6.94
C LEU A 91 31.26 2.54 -5.90
N HIS A 92 30.72 3.68 -6.32
CA HIS A 92 29.65 4.36 -5.62
C HIS A 92 28.43 4.38 -6.55
N VAL A 93 27.43 3.55 -6.25
CA VAL A 93 26.22 3.37 -7.04
C VAL A 93 25.09 4.19 -6.43
N ILE A 94 24.46 5.02 -7.24
CA ILE A 94 23.31 5.86 -6.88
C ILE A 94 22.20 5.53 -7.87
N ASP A 95 21.05 5.10 -7.36
CA ASP A 95 19.86 4.92 -8.18
C ASP A 95 18.99 6.18 -8.15
N GLU A 96 18.61 6.70 -9.32
CA GLU A 96 17.72 7.86 -9.43
C GLU A 96 16.28 7.41 -9.28
N ILE A 97 15.82 7.41 -8.03
CA ILE A 97 14.44 7.09 -7.68
C ILE A 97 13.57 8.36 -7.71
N PRO A 98 12.25 8.24 -7.98
CA PRO A 98 11.32 9.35 -7.90
C PRO A 98 11.31 10.01 -6.51
N PRO A 99 11.24 11.36 -6.42
CA PRO A 99 11.28 12.09 -5.14
C PRO A 99 10.15 11.71 -4.16
N VAL A 100 9.02 11.24 -4.66
CA VAL A 100 7.86 10.81 -3.86
C VAL A 100 8.19 9.69 -2.88
N PHE A 101 9.16 8.83 -3.19
CA PHE A 101 9.58 7.77 -2.26
C PHE A 101 10.35 8.31 -1.05
N GLN A 102 10.69 9.61 -1.01
CA GLN A 102 11.37 10.32 0.09
C GLN A 102 12.65 9.64 0.62
N ARG A 103 13.24 8.73 -0.16
CA ARG A 103 14.45 7.98 0.17
C ARG A 103 15.67 8.68 -0.44
N ARG A 104 16.53 9.24 0.42
CA ARG A 104 17.80 9.88 0.02
C ARG A 104 19.02 9.00 0.29
N ASP A 105 18.82 7.86 0.91
CA ASP A 105 19.84 6.90 1.37
C ASP A 105 20.14 5.80 0.34
N ILE A 106 19.58 5.87 -0.87
CA ILE A 106 19.79 4.87 -1.93
C ILE A 106 21.13 5.12 -2.63
N HIS A 107 22.21 4.94 -1.89
CA HIS A 107 23.57 4.97 -2.39
C HIS A 107 24.38 3.81 -1.78
N PHE A 108 25.10 3.10 -2.63
CA PHE A 108 25.81 1.89 -2.23
C PHE A 108 27.29 2.04 -2.59
N ARG A 109 28.18 1.68 -1.66
CA ARG A 109 29.61 1.59 -1.90
C ARG A 109 30.02 0.14 -1.98
N LEU A 110 30.67 -0.23 -3.09
CA LEU A 110 31.07 -1.58 -3.38
C LEU A 110 32.51 -1.61 -3.82
N ARG A 111 33.19 -2.71 -3.54
CA ARG A 111 34.47 -3.03 -4.16
C ARG A 111 34.25 -4.28 -5.01
N LEU A 112 34.64 -4.20 -6.29
CA LEU A 112 34.60 -5.31 -7.22
C LEU A 112 36.00 -5.66 -7.66
N GLY A 113 36.30 -6.96 -7.74
CA GLY A 113 37.49 -7.49 -8.38
C GLY A 113 37.41 -7.46 -9.91
N MET A 114 38.41 -8.03 -10.58
CA MET A 114 38.42 -8.17 -12.03
C MET A 114 37.28 -9.08 -12.49
N GLY A 115 36.44 -8.60 -13.40
CA GLY A 115 35.29 -9.36 -13.93
C GLY A 115 34.23 -9.76 -12.91
N GLU A 116 34.28 -9.21 -11.71
CA GLU A 116 33.33 -9.54 -10.64
C GLU A 116 31.98 -8.82 -10.83
N GLY A 117 30.87 -9.53 -10.56
CA GLY A 117 29.54 -8.99 -10.54
C GLY A 117 28.92 -9.06 -9.15
N LYS A 118 28.12 -8.05 -8.77
CA LYS A 118 27.42 -8.01 -7.49
C LYS A 118 25.97 -7.56 -7.65
N ASN A 119 25.08 -8.19 -6.90
CA ASN A 119 23.67 -7.80 -6.83
C ASN A 119 23.45 -6.93 -5.59
N ILE A 120 22.83 -5.78 -5.80
CA ILE A 120 22.36 -4.85 -4.77
C ILE A 120 20.86 -5.03 -4.70
N ARG A 121 20.34 -5.37 -3.51
CA ARG A 121 18.91 -5.49 -3.26
C ARG A 121 18.50 -4.41 -2.28
N TYR A 122 17.42 -3.70 -2.59
CA TYR A 122 16.80 -2.75 -1.67
C TYR A 122 15.29 -2.73 -1.87
N PHE A 123 14.57 -2.15 -0.90
CA PHE A 123 13.11 -2.11 -0.89
C PHE A 123 12.63 -0.66 -0.92
N LEU A 124 11.59 -0.43 -1.70
CA LEU A 124 10.88 0.85 -1.78
C LEU A 124 9.45 0.66 -1.30
N ARG A 125 9.01 1.54 -0.42
CA ARG A 125 7.64 1.56 0.09
C ARG A 125 6.94 2.84 -0.37
N PRO A 126 6.21 2.81 -1.48
CA PRO A 126 5.42 3.94 -1.93
C PRO A 126 4.27 4.21 -0.97
N THR A 127 4.00 5.49 -0.71
CA THR A 127 2.89 5.94 0.13
C THR A 127 1.76 6.55 -0.66
N GLU A 128 1.99 6.85 -1.94
CA GLU A 128 1.01 7.44 -2.86
C GLU A 128 0.89 6.58 -4.11
N ARG A 129 -0.34 6.44 -4.61
CA ARG A 129 -0.65 5.76 -5.88
C ARG A 129 -0.40 6.71 -7.04
N GLY A 130 -0.01 6.17 -8.19
CA GLY A 130 0.24 6.97 -9.38
C GLY A 130 1.29 6.37 -10.30
N GLU A 131 1.74 7.17 -11.26
CA GLU A 131 2.79 6.81 -12.21
C GLU A 131 4.07 7.55 -11.87
N TYR A 132 5.18 6.84 -11.77
CA TYR A 132 6.45 7.39 -11.33
C TYR A 132 7.57 6.99 -12.25
N ASP A 133 8.41 7.95 -12.62
CA ASP A 133 9.51 7.77 -13.54
C ASP A 133 10.82 7.54 -12.79
N PHE A 134 11.38 6.35 -12.91
CA PHE A 134 12.72 6.03 -12.45
C PHE A 134 13.73 6.54 -13.47
N GLY A 135 14.73 7.28 -12.98
CA GLY A 135 15.83 7.79 -13.78
C GLY A 135 16.90 6.73 -14.09
N LEU A 136 18.12 7.19 -14.29
CA LEU A 136 19.27 6.35 -14.62
C LEU A 136 19.97 5.84 -13.34
N ILE A 137 20.76 4.77 -13.50
CA ILE A 137 21.70 4.30 -12.48
C ILE A 137 22.99 5.07 -12.67
N ARG A 138 23.38 5.90 -11.71
CA ARG A 138 24.65 6.62 -11.71
C ARG A 138 25.70 5.84 -10.94
N ILE A 139 26.79 5.53 -11.59
CA ILE A 139 27.89 4.79 -10.98
C ILE A 139 29.17 5.62 -11.10
N PHE A 140 29.74 5.94 -9.96
CA PHE A 140 31.06 6.56 -9.88
C PHE A 140 32.09 5.47 -9.62
N VAL A 141 33.03 5.36 -10.52
CA VAL A 141 34.09 4.35 -10.50
C VAL A 141 35.41 5.01 -10.16
N SER A 142 36.08 4.49 -9.17
CA SER A 142 37.46 4.89 -8.80
C SER A 142 38.39 3.71 -8.87
N SER A 143 39.62 3.96 -9.25
CA SER A 143 40.73 3.00 -9.12
C SER A 143 41.09 2.79 -7.63
N PRO A 144 41.97 1.85 -7.28
CA PRO A 144 42.48 1.71 -5.92
C PRO A 144 43.21 2.96 -5.41
N ILE A 145 43.82 3.76 -6.28
CA ILE A 145 44.49 5.02 -5.96
C ILE A 145 43.46 6.06 -5.52
N SER A 146 42.29 6.09 -6.22
CA SER A 146 41.15 6.95 -5.91
C SER A 146 41.44 8.45 -5.91
N LEU A 147 42.25 8.95 -6.85
CA LEU A 147 42.41 10.41 -7.08
C LEU A 147 41.35 10.90 -8.04
N LEU A 148 40.95 10.07 -9.00
CA LEU A 148 39.94 10.35 -10.00
C LEU A 148 38.69 9.43 -9.85
N GLN A 149 37.56 9.96 -10.30
CA GLN A 149 36.32 9.19 -10.43
C GLN A 149 35.73 9.41 -11.82
N ARG A 150 35.38 8.30 -12.48
CA ARG A 150 34.62 8.32 -13.73
C ARG A 150 33.16 8.01 -13.47
N ARG A 151 32.26 8.90 -13.94
CA ARG A 151 30.81 8.68 -13.83
C ARG A 151 30.28 7.96 -15.05
N PHE A 152 29.53 6.89 -14.81
CA PHE A 152 28.70 6.19 -15.77
C PHE A 152 27.24 6.48 -15.47
N SER A 153 26.42 6.67 -16.51
CA SER A 153 24.97 6.75 -16.42
C SER A 153 24.41 5.60 -17.24
N LEU A 154 23.89 4.61 -16.56
CA LEU A 154 23.50 3.32 -17.13
C LEU A 154 22.01 3.03 -16.86
N GLY A 155 21.50 1.99 -17.54
CA GLY A 155 20.10 1.65 -17.47
C GLY A 155 19.23 2.47 -18.41
N GLN A 156 17.94 2.24 -18.35
CA GLN A 156 16.93 3.00 -19.09
C GLN A 156 15.95 3.62 -18.10
N PRO A 157 15.49 4.84 -18.36
CA PRO A 157 14.36 5.39 -17.62
C PRO A 157 13.17 4.45 -17.78
N ARG A 158 12.46 4.21 -16.68
CA ARG A 158 11.30 3.30 -16.68
C ARG A 158 10.19 3.88 -15.82
N GLN A 159 9.00 3.93 -16.39
CA GLN A 159 7.80 4.29 -15.66
C GLN A 159 7.26 3.08 -14.92
N VAL A 160 6.90 3.28 -13.66
CA VAL A 160 6.31 2.27 -12.80
C VAL A 160 4.98 2.80 -12.26
N LYS A 161 3.95 1.96 -12.30
CA LYS A 161 2.63 2.28 -11.75
C LYS A 161 2.52 1.73 -10.34
N VAL A 162 2.13 2.59 -9.39
CA VAL A 162 1.87 2.19 -8.00
C VAL A 162 0.38 1.95 -7.83
N TYR A 163 0.01 0.68 -7.72
CA TYR A 163 -1.36 0.21 -7.51
C TYR A 163 -1.72 0.14 -6.01
N PRO A 164 -3.01 0.05 -5.64
CA PRO A 164 -3.41 -0.32 -4.28
C PRO A 164 -2.72 -1.61 -3.81
N SER A 165 -2.63 -1.84 -2.50
CA SER A 165 -1.86 -2.92 -1.87
C SER A 165 -2.31 -4.33 -2.35
N TYR A 166 -1.84 -4.74 -3.52
CA TYR A 166 -2.12 -6.06 -4.09
C TYR A 166 -1.19 -7.17 -3.55
N LEU A 167 0.00 -6.83 -3.07
CA LEU A 167 0.90 -7.82 -2.44
C LEU A 167 0.28 -8.37 -1.15
N MET A 168 -0.47 -7.53 -0.44
CA MET A 168 -1.25 -7.96 0.71
C MET A 168 -2.28 -9.04 0.33
N LEU A 169 -2.92 -8.95 -0.86
CA LEU A 169 -3.84 -9.98 -1.35
C LEU A 169 -3.16 -11.34 -1.48
N THR A 170 -1.95 -11.38 -2.05
CA THR A 170 -1.18 -12.62 -2.19
C THR A 170 -0.86 -13.23 -0.81
N ARG A 171 -0.56 -12.40 0.18
CA ARG A 171 -0.36 -12.86 1.56
C ARG A 171 -1.63 -13.44 2.16
N TYR A 172 -2.78 -12.78 1.98
CA TYR A 172 -4.08 -13.31 2.40
C TYR A 172 -4.43 -14.62 1.69
N GLU A 173 -4.10 -14.73 0.40
CA GLU A 173 -4.33 -15.94 -0.40
C GLU A 173 -3.54 -17.13 0.15
N LEU A 174 -2.23 -16.97 0.35
CA LEU A 174 -1.36 -18.01 0.89
C LEU A 174 -1.83 -18.49 2.26
N LEU A 175 -2.22 -17.57 3.15
CA LEU A 175 -2.72 -17.92 4.48
C LEU A 175 -4.13 -18.49 4.46
N ALA A 176 -4.96 -18.14 3.48
CA ALA A 176 -6.27 -18.74 3.29
C ALA A 176 -6.15 -20.21 2.80
N ILE A 177 -5.18 -20.49 1.93
CA ILE A 177 -4.88 -21.84 1.45
C ILE A 177 -4.35 -22.74 2.59
N SER A 178 -3.47 -22.20 3.44
CA SER A 178 -2.90 -22.93 4.57
C SER A 178 -3.85 -23.09 5.77
N ASN A 179 -5.08 -22.58 5.71
CA ASN A 179 -6.03 -22.47 6.83
C ASN A 179 -5.49 -21.67 8.05
N ASN A 180 -4.43 -20.91 7.89
CA ASN A 180 -3.72 -20.16 8.94
C ASN A 180 -4.07 -18.67 8.98
N LEU A 181 -5.27 -18.28 8.55
CA LEU A 181 -5.75 -16.89 8.61
C LEU A 181 -5.67 -16.29 10.02
N THR A 182 -5.59 -17.13 11.04
CA THR A 182 -5.46 -16.71 12.45
C THR A 182 -4.13 -15.97 12.71
N GLU A 183 -3.07 -16.23 11.94
CA GLU A 183 -1.79 -15.52 12.04
C GLU A 183 -1.91 -14.03 11.65
N LEU A 184 -2.89 -13.69 10.80
CA LEU A 184 -3.23 -12.30 10.46
C LEU A 184 -4.25 -11.68 11.40
N GLY A 185 -4.60 -12.36 12.52
CA GLY A 185 -5.65 -11.89 13.43
C GLY A 185 -7.08 -12.12 12.92
N ILE A 186 -7.27 -12.93 11.87
CA ILE A 186 -8.59 -13.25 11.33
C ILE A 186 -9.19 -14.39 12.13
N LYS A 187 -10.36 -14.14 12.71
CA LYS A 187 -11.06 -15.09 13.57
C LYS A 187 -11.74 -16.19 12.74
N LYS A 188 -11.55 -17.46 13.14
CA LYS A 188 -12.37 -18.56 12.64
C LYS A 188 -13.74 -18.52 13.31
N ILE A 189 -14.80 -18.24 12.56
CA ILE A 189 -16.17 -18.20 13.08
C ILE A 189 -16.89 -19.45 12.59
N ARG A 190 -17.51 -20.17 13.54
CA ARG A 190 -18.32 -21.37 13.25
C ARG A 190 -19.68 -20.93 12.71
N ARG A 191 -20.12 -21.50 11.59
CA ARG A 191 -21.46 -21.25 11.04
C ARG A 191 -22.53 -21.86 11.94
N VAL A 192 -23.60 -21.13 12.19
CA VAL A 192 -24.82 -21.61 12.83
C VAL A 192 -25.98 -21.05 11.99
N GLY A 193 -26.70 -21.87 11.26
CA GLY A 193 -27.91 -21.49 10.52
C GLY A 193 -28.23 -22.33 9.28
N ASN A 194 -29.50 -22.47 8.97
CA ASN A 194 -30.07 -23.11 7.80
C ASN A 194 -30.78 -22.05 6.96
N HIS A 195 -30.21 -21.61 5.85
CA HIS A 195 -30.91 -20.81 4.83
C HIS A 195 -30.87 -21.52 3.50
N THR A 196 -32.03 -21.63 2.91
CA THR A 196 -32.27 -22.53 1.80
C THR A 196 -33.13 -21.84 0.74
N GLU A 197 -32.57 -21.55 -0.45
CA GLU A 197 -33.38 -21.25 -1.64
C GLU A 197 -33.93 -22.56 -2.23
N PHE A 198 -35.18 -22.50 -2.68
CA PHE A 198 -35.80 -23.62 -3.38
C PHE A 198 -35.04 -23.92 -4.68
N GLU A 199 -34.45 -25.11 -4.79
CA GLU A 199 -33.73 -25.58 -5.97
C GLU A 199 -34.60 -26.44 -6.86
N GLN A 200 -35.14 -27.52 -6.28
CA GLN A 200 -35.93 -28.49 -7.04
C GLN A 200 -36.82 -29.33 -6.11
N ILE A 201 -37.76 -30.05 -6.70
CA ILE A 201 -38.53 -31.07 -6.01
C ILE A 201 -37.98 -32.41 -6.47
N ARG A 202 -37.58 -33.30 -5.56
CA ARG A 202 -37.17 -34.68 -5.85
C ARG A 202 -37.95 -35.68 -5.02
N ASP A 203 -37.83 -36.95 -5.38
CA ASP A 203 -38.39 -38.05 -4.59
C ASP A 203 -37.75 -38.07 -3.19
N TYR A 204 -38.58 -38.33 -2.18
CA TYR A 204 -38.14 -38.49 -0.79
C TYR A 204 -37.25 -39.73 -0.66
N VAL A 205 -36.13 -39.58 0.02
CA VAL A 205 -35.23 -40.68 0.37
C VAL A 205 -35.20 -40.83 1.88
N THR A 206 -35.18 -42.07 2.37
CA THR A 206 -35.12 -42.35 3.82
C THR A 206 -33.92 -41.62 4.46
N GLY A 207 -34.24 -40.71 5.40
CA GLY A 207 -33.23 -39.83 6.04
C GLY A 207 -33.42 -38.36 5.73
N ASP A 208 -34.27 -38.00 4.76
CA ASP A 208 -34.66 -36.61 4.52
C ASP A 208 -35.54 -36.07 5.65
N ASP A 209 -35.45 -34.79 5.95
CA ASP A 209 -36.29 -34.11 6.96
C ASP A 209 -37.75 -34.07 6.46
N PHE A 210 -38.63 -34.67 7.20
CA PHE A 210 -40.07 -34.74 6.86
C PHE A 210 -40.73 -33.35 6.83
N ARG A 211 -40.14 -32.32 7.45
CA ARG A 211 -40.59 -30.94 7.38
C ARG A 211 -40.47 -30.32 6.00
N LEU A 212 -39.61 -30.89 5.16
CA LEU A 212 -39.35 -30.42 3.80
C LEU A 212 -40.26 -31.10 2.77
N ILE A 213 -41.19 -31.99 3.17
CA ILE A 213 -42.09 -32.65 2.26
C ILE A 213 -43.01 -31.64 1.58
N ASN A 214 -43.02 -31.67 0.25
CA ASN A 214 -43.93 -30.89 -0.58
C ASN A 214 -45.24 -31.66 -0.80
N TRP A 215 -46.21 -31.42 0.09
CA TRP A 215 -47.50 -32.11 0.04
C TRP A 215 -48.26 -31.87 -1.26
N LYS A 216 -48.11 -30.73 -1.90
CA LYS A 216 -48.76 -30.39 -3.18
C LYS A 216 -48.16 -31.20 -4.33
N ALA A 217 -46.86 -31.37 -4.38
CA ALA A 217 -46.19 -32.20 -5.36
C ALA A 217 -46.46 -33.71 -5.11
N THR A 218 -46.43 -34.11 -3.84
CA THR A 218 -46.78 -35.48 -3.39
C THR A 218 -48.17 -35.88 -3.85
N ALA A 219 -49.17 -35.02 -3.68
CA ALA A 219 -50.53 -35.27 -4.12
C ALA A 219 -50.71 -35.40 -5.64
N ARG A 220 -49.84 -34.75 -6.42
CA ARG A 220 -49.88 -34.86 -7.89
C ARG A 220 -49.15 -36.07 -8.45
N THR A 221 -48.08 -36.50 -7.78
CA THR A 221 -47.23 -37.60 -8.30
C THR A 221 -47.51 -38.92 -7.62
N SER A 222 -48.35 -38.94 -6.55
CA SER A 222 -48.61 -40.13 -5.72
C SER A 222 -47.36 -40.76 -5.12
N ARG A 223 -46.25 -40.00 -5.03
CA ARG A 223 -45.00 -40.36 -4.39
C ARG A 223 -44.60 -39.25 -3.43
N LEU A 224 -43.95 -39.59 -2.32
CA LEU A 224 -43.44 -38.60 -1.40
C LEU A 224 -42.38 -37.74 -2.08
N MET A 225 -42.64 -36.45 -2.19
CA MET A 225 -41.76 -35.46 -2.82
C MET A 225 -41.22 -34.53 -1.76
N VAL A 226 -39.95 -34.18 -1.85
CA VAL A 226 -39.30 -33.27 -0.93
C VAL A 226 -38.76 -32.03 -1.65
N ASN A 227 -38.93 -30.89 -1.07
CA ASN A 227 -38.28 -29.67 -1.55
C ASN A 227 -36.80 -29.74 -1.20
N VAL A 228 -35.96 -29.68 -2.22
CA VAL A 228 -34.53 -29.49 -2.07
C VAL A 228 -34.26 -28.00 -2.16
N TYR A 229 -33.60 -27.52 -1.17
CA TYR A 229 -33.23 -26.14 -1.10
C TYR A 229 -31.70 -26.01 -1.24
N GLN A 230 -31.25 -25.07 -2.02
CA GLN A 230 -29.85 -24.73 -2.13
C GLN A 230 -29.58 -23.51 -1.25
N ASP A 231 -28.48 -23.55 -0.52
CA ASP A 231 -28.05 -22.34 0.20
C ASP A 231 -27.84 -21.22 -0.79
N GLU A 232 -28.56 -20.11 -0.68
CA GLU A 232 -28.22 -18.88 -1.42
C GLU A 232 -26.87 -18.36 -0.91
N ARG A 233 -25.78 -18.95 -1.45
CA ARG A 233 -24.41 -18.74 -0.97
C ARG A 233 -23.85 -17.38 -1.36
N SER A 234 -24.45 -16.67 -2.31
CA SER A 234 -23.86 -15.46 -2.86
C SER A 234 -24.60 -14.19 -2.45
N GLN A 235 -24.06 -13.52 -1.47
CA GLN A 235 -24.54 -12.21 -1.04
C GLN A 235 -23.81 -11.08 -1.78
N GLN A 236 -24.44 -9.90 -1.87
CA GLN A 236 -23.82 -8.72 -2.45
C GLN A 236 -23.15 -7.89 -1.36
N VAL A 237 -21.87 -7.61 -1.54
CA VAL A 237 -21.04 -6.79 -0.64
C VAL A 237 -20.52 -5.60 -1.42
N PHE A 238 -20.93 -4.40 -1.03
CA PHE A 238 -20.45 -3.16 -1.64
C PHE A 238 -19.53 -2.45 -0.68
N SER A 239 -18.32 -2.15 -1.12
CA SER A 239 -17.44 -1.19 -0.46
C SER A 239 -17.76 0.20 -0.99
N ILE A 240 -18.22 1.09 -0.10
CA ILE A 240 -18.56 2.48 -0.38
C ILE A 240 -17.44 3.35 0.17
N ILE A 241 -16.73 4.07 -0.70
CA ILE A 241 -15.57 4.87 -0.35
C ILE A 241 -15.91 6.34 -0.46
N ASP A 242 -15.88 7.02 0.67
CA ASP A 242 -15.95 8.47 0.75
C ASP A 242 -14.63 9.07 0.23
N LYS A 243 -14.72 10.02 -0.72
CA LYS A 243 -13.56 10.72 -1.28
C LYS A 243 -13.52 12.20 -0.91
N GLY A 244 -14.34 12.59 0.04
CA GLY A 244 -14.41 13.96 0.53
C GLY A 244 -13.16 14.38 1.31
N ARG A 245 -13.12 15.67 1.67
CA ARG A 245 -11.99 16.30 2.35
C ARG A 245 -11.52 15.59 3.60
N VAL A 246 -12.44 15.00 4.37
CA VAL A 246 -12.10 14.29 5.61
C VAL A 246 -11.23 13.06 5.42
N MET A 247 -11.23 12.48 4.21
CA MET A 247 -10.44 11.29 3.87
C MET A 247 -9.01 11.61 3.42
N GLN A 248 -8.64 12.91 3.38
CA GLN A 248 -7.28 13.35 3.07
C GLN A 248 -6.32 13.29 4.24
N GLN A 249 -6.84 13.18 5.46
CA GLN A 249 -5.99 13.08 6.64
C GLN A 249 -4.95 11.97 6.41
N ALA A 250 -3.68 12.32 6.61
CA ALA A 250 -2.58 11.40 6.44
C ALA A 250 -2.23 10.73 7.76
N PHE A 251 -1.90 9.45 7.69
CA PHE A 251 -1.33 8.68 8.79
C PHE A 251 -0.14 7.87 8.25
N ARG A 252 1.04 8.06 8.85
CA ARG A 252 2.30 7.42 8.41
C ARG A 252 2.58 7.53 6.91
N GLY A 253 2.29 8.70 6.34
CA GLY A 253 2.54 9.02 4.93
C GLY A 253 1.47 8.58 3.95
N MET A 254 0.48 7.78 4.34
CA MET A 254 -0.67 7.40 3.51
C MET A 254 -1.94 8.13 3.96
N THR A 255 -2.83 8.45 3.02
CA THR A 255 -4.12 9.07 3.35
C THR A 255 -5.14 8.03 3.85
N TYR A 256 -6.15 8.48 4.60
CA TYR A 256 -7.28 7.61 4.97
C TYR A 256 -7.96 7.01 3.74
N LEU A 257 -8.01 7.76 2.63
CA LEU A 257 -8.50 7.25 1.35
C LEU A 257 -7.68 6.04 0.87
N ASP A 258 -6.34 6.10 0.94
CA ASP A 258 -5.47 4.99 0.54
C ASP A 258 -5.69 3.74 1.41
N TYR A 259 -5.84 3.94 2.72
CA TYR A 259 -6.17 2.84 3.63
C TYR A 259 -7.55 2.23 3.32
N ALA A 260 -8.57 3.06 3.06
CA ALA A 260 -9.92 2.61 2.69
C ALA A 260 -9.91 1.82 1.37
N ILE A 261 -9.14 2.28 0.38
CA ILE A 261 -8.97 1.61 -0.91
C ILE A 261 -8.30 0.24 -0.72
N ASN A 262 -7.23 0.17 0.06
CA ASN A 262 -6.56 -1.08 0.35
C ASN A 262 -7.48 -2.06 1.09
N ALA A 263 -8.23 -1.60 2.09
CA ALA A 263 -9.20 -2.42 2.81
C ALA A 263 -10.35 -2.90 1.91
N SER A 264 -10.85 -2.02 1.03
CA SER A 264 -11.89 -2.37 0.06
C SER A 264 -11.43 -3.45 -0.92
N LEU A 265 -10.18 -3.37 -1.36
CA LEU A 265 -9.56 -4.37 -2.24
C LEU A 265 -9.50 -5.74 -1.56
N VAL A 266 -9.01 -5.77 -0.30
CA VAL A 266 -8.93 -6.99 0.52
C VAL A 266 -10.33 -7.57 0.78
N LEU A 267 -11.30 -6.73 1.16
CA LEU A 267 -12.66 -7.17 1.39
C LEU A 267 -13.30 -7.76 0.12
N SER A 268 -13.15 -7.09 -1.03
CA SER A 268 -13.68 -7.56 -2.31
C SER A 268 -13.08 -8.91 -2.69
N TYR A 269 -11.78 -9.07 -2.56
CA TYR A 269 -11.09 -10.33 -2.83
C TYR A 269 -11.61 -11.45 -1.91
N MET A 270 -11.71 -11.21 -0.61
CA MET A 270 -12.18 -12.22 0.35
C MET A 270 -13.66 -12.53 0.21
N ALA A 271 -14.49 -11.55 -0.14
CA ALA A 271 -15.91 -11.77 -0.45
C ALA A 271 -16.06 -12.71 -1.65
N MET A 272 -15.35 -12.44 -2.75
CA MET A 272 -15.37 -13.30 -3.94
C MET A 272 -14.84 -14.73 -3.66
N ARG A 273 -13.82 -14.86 -2.82
CA ARG A 273 -13.30 -16.17 -2.37
C ARG A 273 -14.31 -16.93 -1.49
N LYS A 274 -15.20 -16.21 -0.80
CA LYS A 274 -16.32 -16.78 -0.01
C LYS A 274 -17.61 -16.94 -0.81
N GLU A 275 -17.51 -16.90 -2.14
CA GLU A 275 -18.60 -17.03 -3.11
C GLU A 275 -19.62 -15.88 -3.10
N ASP A 276 -19.30 -14.76 -2.42
CA ASP A 276 -20.11 -13.55 -2.47
C ASP A 276 -19.75 -12.68 -3.68
N LYS A 277 -20.64 -11.77 -4.04
CA LYS A 277 -20.44 -10.81 -5.13
C LYS A 277 -19.92 -9.50 -4.56
N ALA A 278 -18.77 -9.05 -5.02
CA ALA A 278 -18.16 -7.80 -4.60
C ALA A 278 -18.47 -6.67 -5.57
N GLY A 279 -18.81 -5.50 -5.05
CA GLY A 279 -19.00 -4.27 -5.80
C GLY A 279 -18.33 -3.09 -5.12
N ILE A 280 -18.10 -2.02 -5.88
CA ILE A 280 -17.48 -0.78 -5.39
C ILE A 280 -18.39 0.40 -5.71
N VAL A 281 -18.48 1.31 -4.78
CA VAL A 281 -19.11 2.63 -4.94
C VAL A 281 -18.13 3.69 -4.46
N THR A 282 -17.96 4.76 -5.21
CA THR A 282 -17.22 5.93 -4.73
C THR A 282 -18.10 7.17 -4.80
N PHE A 283 -17.95 8.06 -3.85
CA PHE A 283 -18.69 9.32 -3.82
C PHE A 283 -17.87 10.43 -3.17
N SER A 284 -18.22 11.66 -3.52
CA SER A 284 -17.77 12.89 -2.87
C SER A 284 -18.94 13.89 -2.81
N SER A 285 -18.88 15.04 -3.46
CA SER A 285 -20.02 15.94 -3.66
C SER A 285 -21.10 15.38 -4.62
N ARG A 286 -20.85 14.20 -5.18
CA ARG A 286 -21.77 13.47 -6.06
C ARG A 286 -21.46 11.98 -6.02
N PHE A 287 -22.40 11.15 -6.46
CA PHE A 287 -22.14 9.74 -6.77
C PHE A 287 -21.22 9.67 -7.99
N GLU A 288 -20.09 8.94 -7.88
CA GLU A 288 -19.06 8.96 -8.92
C GLU A 288 -18.94 7.62 -9.63
N ASP A 289 -18.13 6.69 -9.11
CA ASP A 289 -17.93 5.40 -9.76
C ASP A 289 -18.81 4.33 -9.12
N PHE A 290 -19.37 3.48 -9.97
CA PHE A 290 -20.14 2.33 -9.57
C PHE A 290 -19.66 1.07 -10.30
N VAL A 291 -19.23 0.07 -9.54
CA VAL A 291 -18.94 -1.27 -10.03
C VAL A 291 -20.02 -2.21 -9.51
N PRO A 292 -20.83 -2.80 -10.38
CA PRO A 292 -21.87 -3.72 -9.95
C PRO A 292 -21.28 -4.94 -9.25
N ALA A 293 -21.99 -5.47 -8.25
CA ALA A 293 -21.53 -6.63 -7.50
C ALA A 293 -21.48 -7.88 -8.39
N SER A 294 -20.29 -8.45 -8.56
CA SER A 294 -20.06 -9.61 -9.38
C SER A 294 -18.95 -10.50 -8.81
N ARG A 295 -18.83 -11.73 -9.33
CA ARG A 295 -17.74 -12.68 -9.01
C ARG A 295 -17.13 -13.36 -10.23
N HIS A 296 -17.41 -12.86 -11.45
CA HIS A 296 -16.87 -13.47 -12.66
C HIS A 296 -15.36 -13.29 -12.77
N ALA A 297 -14.73 -14.12 -13.59
CA ALA A 297 -13.30 -14.00 -13.88
C ALA A 297 -12.98 -12.60 -14.46
N GLY A 298 -11.90 -11.97 -13.99
CA GLY A 298 -11.51 -10.61 -14.38
C GLY A 298 -12.17 -9.48 -13.58
N HIS A 299 -13.22 -9.74 -12.79
CA HIS A 299 -13.89 -8.70 -12.01
C HIS A 299 -12.95 -8.03 -11.00
N MET A 300 -12.06 -8.82 -10.40
CA MET A 300 -11.05 -8.29 -9.45
C MET A 300 -10.08 -7.31 -10.12
N GLN A 301 -9.70 -7.58 -11.39
CA GLN A 301 -8.86 -6.66 -12.15
C GLN A 301 -9.60 -5.35 -12.44
N ASN A 302 -10.90 -5.40 -12.74
CA ASN A 302 -11.72 -4.22 -12.94
C ASN A 302 -11.82 -3.37 -11.65
N ILE A 303 -12.05 -4.03 -10.51
CA ILE A 303 -12.04 -3.37 -9.19
C ILE A 303 -10.68 -2.69 -8.95
N LEU A 304 -9.58 -3.39 -9.20
CA LEU A 304 -8.22 -2.87 -9.01
C LEU A 304 -7.96 -1.62 -9.87
N GLU A 305 -8.35 -1.63 -11.14
CA GLU A 305 -8.18 -0.49 -12.06
C GLU A 305 -9.00 0.73 -11.65
N ILE A 306 -10.24 0.51 -11.18
CA ILE A 306 -11.07 1.60 -10.69
C ILE A 306 -10.50 2.19 -9.40
N LEU A 307 -10.09 1.34 -8.45
CA LEU A 307 -9.49 1.79 -7.20
C LEU A 307 -8.14 2.49 -7.42
N TYR A 308 -7.37 2.09 -8.43
CA TYR A 308 -6.12 2.75 -8.80
C TYR A 308 -6.32 4.23 -9.17
N ARG A 309 -7.39 4.55 -9.90
CA ARG A 309 -7.67 5.90 -10.41
C ARG A 309 -8.27 6.85 -9.37
N GLN A 310 -8.63 6.35 -8.17
CA GLN A 310 -9.30 7.18 -7.17
C GLN A 310 -8.37 8.24 -6.60
N GLN A 311 -8.84 9.47 -6.56
CA GLN A 311 -8.18 10.61 -5.94
C GLN A 311 -9.18 11.40 -5.11
N THR A 312 -8.73 12.03 -4.04
CA THR A 312 -9.57 12.89 -3.22
C THR A 312 -9.92 14.16 -3.99
N ARG A 313 -11.18 14.55 -3.93
CA ARG A 313 -11.65 15.88 -4.35
C ARG A 313 -11.90 16.70 -3.12
N PHE A 314 -11.19 17.71 -2.81
CA PHE A 314 -11.25 18.57 -1.60
C PHE A 314 -12.67 19.12 -1.22
N ALA A 315 -13.73 18.53 -1.76
CA ALA A 315 -15.13 18.90 -1.50
C ALA A 315 -15.69 18.17 -0.28
N GLU A 316 -16.77 18.69 0.28
CA GLU A 316 -17.57 17.96 1.28
C GLU A 316 -18.35 16.83 0.61
N SER A 317 -18.53 15.76 1.38
CA SER A 317 -19.25 14.57 0.91
C SER A 317 -20.76 14.78 1.01
N ASP A 318 -21.46 14.52 -0.09
CA ASP A 318 -22.92 14.58 -0.16
C ASP A 318 -23.55 13.19 0.02
N TYR A 319 -24.07 12.95 1.20
CA TYR A 319 -24.73 11.69 1.56
C TYR A 319 -26.13 11.55 0.92
N SER A 320 -26.77 12.65 0.52
CA SER A 320 -28.00 12.59 -0.27
C SER A 320 -27.74 11.98 -1.64
N ALA A 321 -26.72 12.48 -2.34
CA ALA A 321 -26.31 11.94 -3.63
C ALA A 321 -25.88 10.46 -3.52
N LEU A 322 -25.25 10.07 -2.41
CA LEU A 322 -24.93 8.66 -2.13
C LEU A 322 -26.20 7.81 -2.04
N VAL A 323 -27.16 8.23 -1.25
CA VAL A 323 -28.44 7.49 -1.05
C VAL A 323 -29.19 7.33 -2.36
N ASP A 324 -29.31 8.40 -3.12
CA ASP A 324 -30.01 8.38 -4.42
C ASP A 324 -29.30 7.45 -5.42
N GLY A 325 -27.98 7.53 -5.49
CA GLY A 325 -27.16 6.66 -6.34
C GLY A 325 -27.26 5.17 -5.94
N VAL A 326 -27.18 4.86 -4.64
CA VAL A 326 -27.32 3.48 -4.16
C VAL A 326 -28.73 2.96 -4.44
N ASN A 327 -29.78 3.75 -4.17
CA ASN A 327 -31.15 3.33 -4.42
C ASN A 327 -31.45 3.05 -5.89
N LEU A 328 -30.77 3.77 -6.81
CA LEU A 328 -30.89 3.59 -8.25
C LEU A 328 -30.21 2.30 -8.73
N HIS A 329 -29.02 2.02 -8.21
CA HIS A 329 -28.14 0.97 -8.77
C HIS A 329 -28.18 -0.35 -7.97
N VAL A 330 -28.54 -0.32 -6.67
CA VAL A 330 -28.53 -1.51 -5.80
C VAL A 330 -29.96 -1.88 -5.45
N SER A 331 -30.54 -2.79 -6.19
CA SER A 331 -31.94 -3.22 -6.01
C SER A 331 -32.12 -4.31 -4.94
N LYS A 332 -31.12 -5.20 -4.77
CA LYS A 332 -31.16 -6.30 -3.80
C LYS A 332 -30.62 -5.86 -2.46
N ARG A 333 -31.17 -6.42 -1.37
CA ARG A 333 -30.60 -6.21 -0.03
C ARG A 333 -29.16 -6.67 0.00
N SER A 334 -28.24 -5.83 0.44
CA SER A 334 -26.79 -6.00 0.34
C SER A 334 -26.10 -5.55 1.63
N LEU A 335 -24.86 -6.02 1.84
CA LEU A 335 -23.98 -5.44 2.83
C LEU A 335 -23.30 -4.21 2.21
N LEU A 336 -23.51 -3.05 2.83
CA LEU A 336 -22.84 -1.80 2.47
C LEU A 336 -21.79 -1.49 3.52
N VAL A 337 -20.52 -1.49 3.14
CA VAL A 337 -19.38 -1.14 4.00
C VAL A 337 -18.94 0.25 3.63
N LEU A 338 -19.32 1.24 4.42
CA LEU A 338 -19.02 2.66 4.19
C LEU A 338 -17.74 3.05 4.93
N TYR A 339 -16.71 3.39 4.18
CA TYR A 339 -15.47 3.95 4.69
C TYR A 339 -15.55 5.47 4.66
N THR A 340 -15.54 6.08 5.83
CA THR A 340 -15.67 7.54 5.99
C THR A 340 -15.00 8.01 7.28
N SER A 341 -14.96 9.31 7.49
CA SER A 341 -14.57 9.92 8.77
C SER A 341 -15.49 11.10 9.07
N PHE A 342 -15.76 11.35 10.35
CA PHE A 342 -16.49 12.52 10.80
C PHE A 342 -15.61 13.34 11.72
N ALA A 343 -15.51 14.65 11.43
CA ALA A 343 -14.69 15.55 12.22
C ALA A 343 -15.19 15.67 13.68
N ASN A 344 -16.52 15.61 13.88
CA ASN A 344 -17.17 15.71 15.18
C ASN A 344 -18.58 15.09 15.15
N ARG A 345 -19.22 14.99 16.31
CA ARG A 345 -20.55 14.46 16.47
C ARG A 345 -21.61 15.23 15.66
N VAL A 346 -21.53 16.56 15.58
CA VAL A 346 -22.49 17.39 14.85
C VAL A 346 -22.48 17.07 13.36
N SER A 347 -21.28 16.87 12.78
CA SER A 347 -21.16 16.48 11.38
C SER A 347 -21.76 15.10 11.10
N MET A 348 -21.61 14.15 12.03
CA MET A 348 -22.26 12.84 11.94
C MET A 348 -23.79 12.96 12.06
N GLU A 349 -24.31 13.74 13.01
CA GLU A 349 -25.75 13.90 13.22
C GLU A 349 -26.44 14.50 11.98
N ARG A 350 -25.80 15.40 11.25
CA ARG A 350 -26.31 15.90 9.96
C ARG A 350 -26.47 14.80 8.90
N GLN A 351 -25.59 13.81 8.90
CA GLN A 351 -25.61 12.72 7.90
C GLN A 351 -26.47 11.53 8.35
N LEU A 352 -26.87 11.50 9.63
CA LEU A 352 -27.59 10.39 10.23
C LEU A 352 -28.89 10.00 9.51
N PRO A 353 -29.74 10.93 9.03
CA PRO A 353 -30.97 10.57 8.30
C PRO A 353 -30.68 9.72 7.06
N TYR A 354 -29.63 10.05 6.31
CA TYR A 354 -29.19 9.34 5.12
C TYR A 354 -28.65 7.95 5.47
N LEU A 355 -27.84 7.85 6.53
CA LEU A 355 -27.32 6.56 7.01
C LEU A 355 -28.47 5.63 7.47
N LEU A 356 -29.48 6.17 8.14
CA LEU A 356 -30.67 5.40 8.53
C LEU A 356 -31.48 4.93 7.31
N GLN A 357 -31.57 5.76 6.27
CA GLN A 357 -32.26 5.39 5.03
C GLN A 357 -31.56 4.23 4.32
N LEU A 358 -30.22 4.26 4.23
CA LEU A 358 -29.44 3.14 3.70
C LEU A 358 -29.62 1.87 4.56
N ASN A 359 -29.59 2.00 5.89
CA ASN A 359 -29.69 0.85 6.80
C ASN A 359 -31.08 0.19 6.80
N ARG A 360 -32.15 0.91 6.39
CA ARG A 360 -33.50 0.34 6.23
C ARG A 360 -33.61 -0.66 5.07
N ARG A 361 -32.95 -0.38 3.93
CA ARG A 361 -32.99 -1.23 2.72
C ARG A 361 -31.88 -2.26 2.68
N HIS A 362 -30.74 -1.92 3.23
CA HIS A 362 -29.51 -2.72 3.21
C HIS A 362 -29.01 -2.95 4.64
N ARG A 363 -27.93 -3.70 4.78
CA ARG A 363 -27.17 -3.76 6.03
C ARG A 363 -25.98 -2.79 5.93
N LEU A 364 -25.99 -1.75 6.74
CA LEU A 364 -24.94 -0.74 6.72
C LEU A 364 -23.92 -1.00 7.85
N LEU A 365 -22.63 -1.12 7.45
CA LEU A 365 -21.49 -1.08 8.33
C LEU A 365 -20.72 0.22 8.05
N VAL A 366 -20.69 1.13 9.01
CA VAL A 366 -19.90 2.36 8.90
C VAL A 366 -18.55 2.14 9.57
N VAL A 367 -17.48 2.40 8.84
CA VAL A 367 -16.11 2.21 9.28
C VAL A 367 -15.45 3.57 9.44
N PHE A 368 -14.96 3.84 10.64
CA PHE A 368 -14.29 5.08 11.00
C PHE A 368 -12.83 4.83 11.32
N PHE A 369 -12.03 5.86 11.10
CA PHE A 369 -10.63 5.86 11.47
C PHE A 369 -10.44 6.40 12.88
N GLU A 370 -9.82 5.61 13.75
CA GLU A 370 -9.26 6.09 15.01
C GLU A 370 -7.91 6.74 14.68
N ASP A 371 -7.69 7.95 15.17
CA ASP A 371 -6.41 8.62 14.97
C ASP A 371 -5.33 7.90 15.79
N GLY A 372 -4.43 7.20 15.09
CA GLY A 372 -3.36 6.42 15.72
C GLY A 372 -2.35 7.31 16.45
N GLU A 373 -2.08 8.52 15.95
CA GLU A 373 -1.15 9.46 16.58
C GLU A 373 -1.71 9.99 17.89
N VAL A 374 -3.01 10.30 17.94
CA VAL A 374 -3.71 10.67 19.16
C VAL A 374 -3.67 9.52 20.19
N LYS A 375 -3.86 8.30 19.73
CA LYS A 375 -3.80 7.11 20.59
C LYS A 375 -2.40 6.88 21.17
N ASP A 376 -1.38 6.98 20.34
CA ASP A 376 0.02 6.83 20.75
C ASP A 376 0.42 7.97 21.71
N TYR A 377 -0.04 9.20 21.44
CA TYR A 377 0.16 10.35 22.33
C TYR A 377 -0.51 10.15 23.69
N LEU A 378 -1.74 9.64 23.75
CA LEU A 378 -2.43 9.33 25.00
C LEU A 378 -1.77 8.23 25.83
N ALA A 379 -0.92 7.40 25.22
CA ALA A 379 -0.14 6.40 25.94
C ALA A 379 1.12 6.98 26.63
N THR A 380 1.53 8.21 26.28
CA THR A 380 2.66 8.91 26.91
C THR A 380 2.21 9.65 28.18
N ARG A 381 3.11 9.85 29.12
CA ARG A 381 2.83 10.68 30.30
C ARG A 381 3.21 12.14 29.99
N PRO A 382 2.33 13.11 30.31
CA PRO A 382 2.66 14.52 30.14
C PRO A 382 3.70 14.95 31.18
N ASP A 383 4.76 15.66 30.74
CA ASP A 383 5.87 16.13 31.59
C ASP A 383 5.76 17.64 31.91
N SER A 384 4.81 18.37 31.31
CA SER A 384 4.61 19.81 31.51
C SER A 384 3.11 20.17 31.53
N ASP A 385 2.79 21.37 32.09
CA ASP A 385 1.41 21.87 32.13
C ASP A 385 0.82 22.02 30.73
N GLU A 386 1.62 22.43 29.74
CA GLU A 386 1.19 22.55 28.35
C GLU A 386 0.86 21.17 27.74
N GLU A 387 1.68 20.17 27.99
CA GLU A 387 1.42 18.81 27.55
C GLU A 387 0.19 18.22 28.25
N TYR A 388 -0.05 18.58 29.51
CA TYR A 388 -1.24 18.15 30.20
C TYR A 388 -2.51 18.68 29.54
N TYR A 389 -2.55 19.99 29.17
CA TYR A 389 -3.66 20.55 28.41
C TYR A 389 -3.87 19.87 27.05
N ARG A 390 -2.78 19.61 26.32
CA ARG A 390 -2.86 18.88 25.05
C ARG A 390 -3.39 17.46 25.23
N HIS A 391 -3.02 16.81 26.33
CA HIS A 391 -3.48 15.47 26.67
C HIS A 391 -4.99 15.44 26.93
N VAL A 392 -5.51 16.40 27.70
CA VAL A 392 -6.96 16.52 27.94
C VAL A 392 -7.75 16.75 26.66
N ILE A 393 -7.22 17.60 25.74
CA ILE A 393 -7.86 17.83 24.42
C ILE A 393 -7.86 16.53 23.60
N ALA A 394 -6.75 15.79 23.58
CA ALA A 394 -6.63 14.52 22.89
C ALA A 394 -7.61 13.45 23.45
N GLU A 395 -7.76 13.38 24.79
CA GLU A 395 -8.74 12.51 25.45
C GLU A 395 -10.17 12.86 25.06
N GLN A 396 -10.51 14.15 25.03
CA GLN A 396 -11.83 14.63 24.61
C GLN A 396 -12.11 14.23 23.17
N PHE A 397 -11.14 14.39 22.27
CA PHE A 397 -11.27 13.99 20.86
C PHE A 397 -11.51 12.48 20.71
N ALA A 398 -10.71 11.64 21.38
CA ALA A 398 -10.89 10.20 21.38
C ALA A 398 -12.23 9.77 22.00
N TYR A 399 -12.70 10.48 23.01
CA TYR A 399 -14.01 10.24 23.63
C TYR A 399 -15.15 10.56 22.67
N GLU A 400 -15.11 11.70 21.97
CA GLU A 400 -16.10 12.06 20.96
C GLU A 400 -16.24 11.02 19.85
N GLN A 401 -15.12 10.46 19.36
CA GLN A 401 -15.15 9.39 18.36
C GLN A 401 -15.90 8.14 18.88
N ARG A 402 -15.66 7.76 20.14
CA ARG A 402 -16.39 6.64 20.78
C ARG A 402 -17.87 6.92 20.94
N LEU A 403 -18.25 8.17 21.25
CA LEU A 403 -19.66 8.59 21.33
C LEU A 403 -20.35 8.50 19.97
N ILE A 404 -19.69 8.87 18.87
CA ILE A 404 -20.21 8.71 17.51
C ILE A 404 -20.55 7.24 17.26
N VAL A 405 -19.61 6.33 17.52
CA VAL A 405 -19.81 4.89 17.35
C VAL A 405 -20.98 4.36 18.20
N SER A 406 -21.04 4.77 19.47
CA SER A 406 -22.12 4.38 20.38
C SER A 406 -23.48 4.88 19.89
N SER A 407 -23.54 6.14 19.43
CA SER A 407 -24.75 6.76 18.89
C SER A 407 -25.31 6.03 17.67
N LEU A 408 -24.44 5.60 16.75
CA LEU A 408 -24.84 4.81 15.59
C LEU A 408 -25.36 3.42 15.98
N LYS A 409 -24.64 2.73 16.88
CA LYS A 409 -25.06 1.41 17.38
C LYS A 409 -26.41 1.45 18.07
N GLN A 410 -26.70 2.46 18.89
CA GLN A 410 -28.02 2.66 19.54
C GLN A 410 -29.17 2.82 18.54
N ARG A 411 -28.86 3.35 17.33
CA ARG A 411 -29.81 3.49 16.23
C ARG A 411 -29.87 2.30 15.27
N GLY A 412 -29.22 1.19 15.63
CA GLY A 412 -29.20 -0.06 14.85
C GLY A 412 -28.27 -0.06 13.65
N ILE A 413 -27.39 0.93 13.51
CA ILE A 413 -26.35 0.96 12.48
C ILE A 413 -25.09 0.30 13.02
N MET A 414 -24.54 -0.66 12.29
CA MET A 414 -23.25 -1.27 12.66
C MET A 414 -22.14 -0.25 12.45
N ALA A 415 -21.29 -0.08 13.46
CA ALA A 415 -20.17 0.85 13.41
C ALA A 415 -18.90 0.17 13.92
N LEU A 416 -17.78 0.42 13.21
CA LEU A 416 -16.45 -0.07 13.52
C LEU A 416 -15.49 1.12 13.60
N LEU A 417 -14.81 1.27 14.74
CA LEU A 417 -13.73 2.22 14.94
C LEU A 417 -12.42 1.43 14.97
N THR A 418 -11.49 1.79 14.11
CA THR A 418 -10.21 1.07 13.97
C THR A 418 -9.09 1.98 13.51
N THR A 419 -7.87 1.67 13.89
CA THR A 419 -6.68 2.38 13.38
C THR A 419 -6.44 2.03 11.91
N PRO A 420 -5.88 2.96 11.11
CA PRO A 420 -5.63 2.72 9.68
C PRO A 420 -4.87 1.42 9.38
N GLU A 421 -3.90 1.07 10.22
CA GLU A 421 -3.09 -0.15 10.05
C GLU A 421 -3.87 -1.45 10.21
N LYS A 422 -4.86 -1.47 11.11
CA LYS A 422 -5.70 -2.65 11.39
C LYS A 422 -6.96 -2.70 10.54
N LEU A 423 -7.22 -1.65 9.74
CA LEU A 423 -8.46 -1.47 8.99
C LEU A 423 -8.84 -2.72 8.18
N SER A 424 -7.94 -3.24 7.37
CA SER A 424 -8.21 -4.39 6.50
C SER A 424 -8.59 -5.64 7.28
N VAL A 425 -7.89 -5.90 8.40
CA VAL A 425 -8.14 -7.07 9.28
C VAL A 425 -9.47 -6.93 10.02
N ASP A 426 -9.73 -5.76 10.60
CA ASP A 426 -10.92 -5.53 11.41
C ASP A 426 -12.20 -5.52 10.57
N VAL A 427 -12.15 -4.91 9.37
CA VAL A 427 -13.26 -4.94 8.41
C VAL A 427 -13.52 -6.36 7.95
N LEU A 428 -12.48 -7.15 7.64
CA LEU A 428 -12.63 -8.53 7.25
C LEU A 428 -13.24 -9.38 8.38
N ASN A 429 -12.75 -9.21 9.61
CA ASN A 429 -13.33 -9.89 10.77
C ASN A 429 -14.82 -9.54 10.97
N LYS A 430 -15.15 -8.26 10.76
CA LYS A 430 -16.55 -7.81 10.90
C LYS A 430 -17.44 -8.37 9.78
N TYR A 431 -16.93 -8.42 8.54
CA TYR A 431 -17.62 -9.09 7.43
C TYR A 431 -17.88 -10.58 7.74
N LEU A 432 -16.84 -11.30 8.20
CA LEU A 432 -16.98 -12.71 8.55
C LEU A 432 -17.98 -12.93 9.71
N GLU A 433 -17.98 -12.06 10.72
CA GLU A 433 -18.95 -12.08 11.82
C GLU A 433 -20.38 -11.89 11.30
N ILE A 434 -20.61 -10.87 10.44
CA ILE A 434 -21.91 -10.59 9.84
C ILE A 434 -22.40 -11.78 9.02
N LYS A 435 -21.53 -12.36 8.20
CA LYS A 435 -21.84 -13.53 7.38
C LYS A 435 -22.16 -14.78 8.22
N ALA A 436 -21.42 -15.00 9.31
CA ALA A 436 -21.63 -16.14 10.19
C ALA A 436 -22.91 -16.06 11.04
N ARG A 437 -23.32 -14.82 11.35
CA ARG A 437 -24.59 -14.56 12.09
C ARG A 437 -25.80 -14.46 11.18
N GLU A 438 -25.62 -14.62 9.87
CA GLU A 438 -26.68 -14.54 8.86
C GLU A 438 -27.51 -13.25 8.96
N LEU A 439 -26.82 -12.14 9.19
CA LEU A 439 -27.45 -10.83 9.34
C LEU A 439 -27.72 -10.15 7.98
N LEU A 440 -27.48 -10.83 6.86
CA LEU A 440 -27.61 -10.31 5.50
C LEU A 440 -28.89 -10.70 4.80
#